data_869536eddaca49758b40c99cb14cb8ff
#
_entry.id   869536eddaca49758b40c99cb14cb8ff
#
_cell.length_a   1.000
_cell.length_b   1.000
_cell.length_c   1.000
_cell.angle_alpha   90.00
_cell.angle_beta   90.00
_cell.angle_gamma   90.00
#
_symmetry.space_group_name_H-M   'P 1'
#
loop_
_entity.id
_entity.type
_entity.pdbx_description
1 polymer ?
#
loop_
_entity_poly.entity_id
_entity_poly.type
_entity_poly.pdbx_seq_one_letter_code
_entity_poly.pdbx_strand_id
1 'polypeptide(L)'
;MRKPVAGKQNEKAVEAEQLYRDGEKLADIARKLEIPAGTVRRWKSTYKWDGEGSKREANVRKEKANARKAKRAAEKKMIASVEANEELTEKQKLFCLYYVKSFNATQSYLKAYGCAYSTALTEGPATLTNPRIRVEIQRLKEIKRQSLFADVDDLVEKQMRIAFADLSDYIE
;
A
#
# COMPACT_ATOMS: atom_id res chain seq x y z
N MET A 1 -11.26 -41.73 -2.73
CA MET A 1 -11.34 -40.45 -2.00
C MET A 1 -11.74 -40.76 -0.55
N ARG A 2 -10.79 -40.67 0.39
CA ARG A 2 -11.08 -40.87 1.83
C ARG A 2 -11.51 -39.53 2.43
N LYS A 3 -12.76 -39.42 2.89
CA LYS A 3 -13.24 -38.30 3.71
C LYS A 3 -12.41 -38.25 5.00
N PRO A 4 -11.99 -37.06 5.47
CA PRO A 4 -11.35 -36.96 6.78
C PRO A 4 -12.39 -37.27 7.85
N VAL A 5 -12.11 -38.32 8.61
CA VAL A 5 -12.82 -38.66 9.83
C VAL A 5 -12.62 -37.49 10.81
N ALA A 6 -13.70 -36.93 11.31
CA ALA A 6 -13.67 -35.96 12.43
C ALA A 6 -13.16 -36.72 13.67
N GLY A 7 -11.85 -36.88 13.77
CA GLY A 7 -11.19 -37.43 14.93
C GLY A 7 -11.25 -36.42 16.07
N LYS A 8 -11.56 -36.90 17.29
CA LYS A 8 -11.46 -36.16 18.55
C LYS A 8 -10.22 -35.27 18.53
N GLN A 9 -10.40 -33.97 18.66
CA GLN A 9 -9.29 -33.04 18.79
C GLN A 9 -8.41 -33.53 19.94
N ASN A 10 -7.13 -33.63 19.70
CA ASN A 10 -6.17 -34.01 20.74
C ASN A 10 -6.26 -32.97 21.86
N GLU A 11 -6.47 -33.39 23.10
CA GLU A 11 -6.60 -32.50 24.27
C GLU A 11 -5.49 -31.44 24.34
N LYS A 12 -4.26 -31.84 24.04
CA LYS A 12 -3.11 -30.93 23.92
C LYS A 12 -3.26 -29.91 22.77
N ALA A 13 -4.02 -30.19 21.72
CA ALA A 13 -4.23 -29.25 20.65
C ALA A 13 -5.25 -28.15 21.04
N VAL A 14 -6.24 -28.50 21.86
CA VAL A 14 -7.20 -27.55 22.41
C VAL A 14 -6.51 -26.61 23.41
N GLU A 15 -5.67 -27.17 24.30
CA GLU A 15 -4.88 -26.41 25.26
C GLU A 15 -3.90 -25.45 24.54
N ALA A 16 -3.23 -25.93 23.48
CA ALA A 16 -2.36 -25.12 22.66
C ALA A 16 -3.10 -23.98 21.94
N GLU A 17 -4.34 -24.21 21.50
CA GLU A 17 -5.19 -23.17 20.92
C GLU A 17 -5.55 -22.09 21.93
N GLN A 18 -5.87 -22.47 23.15
CA GLN A 18 -6.19 -21.54 24.24
C GLN A 18 -5.00 -20.62 24.54
N LEU A 19 -3.81 -21.20 24.75
CA LEU A 19 -2.58 -20.44 24.97
C LEU A 19 -2.25 -19.50 23.79
N TYR A 20 -2.54 -19.93 22.57
CA TYR A 20 -2.37 -19.09 21.40
C TYR A 20 -3.34 -17.90 21.36
N ARG A 21 -4.59 -18.09 21.76
CA ARG A 21 -5.60 -17.03 21.89
C ARG A 21 -5.24 -16.03 23.00
N ASP A 22 -4.59 -16.51 24.06
CA ASP A 22 -4.06 -15.68 25.15
C ASP A 22 -2.80 -14.87 24.76
N GLY A 23 -2.35 -15.03 23.50
CA GLY A 23 -1.27 -14.23 22.91
C GLY A 23 0.12 -14.83 23.03
N GLU A 24 0.26 -16.09 23.49
CA GLU A 24 1.56 -16.75 23.60
C GLU A 24 2.15 -17.10 22.22
N LYS A 25 3.48 -17.06 22.14
CA LYS A 25 4.19 -17.44 20.90
C LYS A 25 4.20 -18.96 20.72
N LEU A 26 4.06 -19.43 19.48
CA LEU A 26 4.05 -20.88 19.16
C LEU A 26 5.27 -21.63 19.70
N ALA A 27 6.42 -21.00 19.82
CA ALA A 27 7.64 -21.58 20.36
C ALA A 27 7.53 -21.81 21.89
N ASP A 28 6.88 -20.91 22.60
CA ASP A 28 6.71 -20.98 24.05
C ASP A 28 5.62 -21.99 24.40
N ILE A 29 4.53 -22.03 23.61
CA ILE A 29 3.49 -23.06 23.69
C ILE A 29 4.10 -24.47 23.49
N ALA A 30 4.98 -24.61 22.50
CA ALA A 30 5.67 -25.88 22.23
C ALA A 30 6.51 -26.33 23.44
N ARG A 31 7.22 -25.42 24.12
CA ARG A 31 7.99 -25.71 25.33
C ARG A 31 7.10 -26.08 26.53
N LYS A 32 6.00 -25.31 26.75
CA LYS A 32 5.08 -25.56 27.87
C LYS A 32 4.40 -26.92 27.78
N LEU A 33 4.01 -27.32 26.59
CA LEU A 33 3.28 -28.56 26.35
C LEU A 33 4.22 -29.75 26.06
N GLU A 34 5.54 -29.52 26.05
CA GLU A 34 6.56 -30.52 25.70
C GLU A 34 6.31 -31.18 24.34
N ILE A 35 5.99 -30.37 23.34
CA ILE A 35 5.62 -30.81 22.00
C ILE A 35 6.56 -30.17 20.97
N PRO A 36 6.94 -30.89 19.91
CA PRO A 36 7.72 -30.30 18.83
C PRO A 36 7.02 -29.06 18.23
N ALA A 37 7.77 -27.95 18.06
CA ALA A 37 7.24 -26.71 17.50
C ALA A 37 6.56 -26.90 16.12
N GLY A 38 7.00 -27.88 15.35
CA GLY A 38 6.37 -28.26 14.08
C GLY A 38 4.94 -28.80 14.24
N THR A 39 4.68 -29.53 15.35
CA THR A 39 3.35 -30.05 15.66
C THR A 39 2.38 -28.91 15.99
N VAL A 40 2.82 -27.95 16.80
CA VAL A 40 1.99 -26.76 17.15
C VAL A 40 1.68 -25.94 15.90
N ARG A 41 2.67 -25.72 15.01
CA ARG A 41 2.45 -25.03 13.71
C ARG A 41 1.45 -25.77 12.83
N ARG A 42 1.55 -27.12 12.79
CA ARG A 42 0.61 -27.94 12.03
C ARG A 42 -0.80 -27.84 12.60
N TRP A 43 -0.97 -27.88 13.92
CA TRP A 43 -2.28 -27.73 14.56
C TRP A 43 -2.87 -26.35 14.29
N LYS A 44 -2.08 -25.27 14.41
CA LYS A 44 -2.50 -23.91 14.05
C LYS A 44 -3.06 -23.84 12.62
N SER A 45 -2.40 -24.48 11.66
CA SER A 45 -2.83 -24.53 10.26
C SER A 45 -4.08 -25.41 10.07
N THR A 46 -4.09 -26.61 10.68
CA THR A 46 -5.17 -27.60 10.54
C THR A 46 -6.49 -27.13 11.18
N TYR A 47 -6.39 -26.55 12.36
CA TYR A 47 -7.56 -26.06 13.13
C TYR A 47 -7.86 -24.58 12.90
N LYS A 48 -7.10 -23.91 11.99
CA LYS A 48 -7.33 -22.52 11.56
C LYS A 48 -7.42 -21.53 12.75
N TRP A 49 -6.52 -21.63 13.72
CA TRP A 49 -6.51 -20.77 14.93
C TRP A 49 -6.50 -19.27 14.63
N ASP A 50 -5.92 -18.85 13.51
CA ASP A 50 -5.91 -17.45 13.09
C ASP A 50 -7.29 -16.92 12.64
N GLY A 51 -8.28 -17.79 12.45
CA GLY A 51 -9.57 -17.43 11.92
C GLY A 51 -9.49 -16.74 10.53
N GLU A 52 -10.59 -16.25 10.03
CA GLU A 52 -10.62 -15.49 8.76
C GLU A 52 -10.04 -14.07 8.90
N GLY A 53 -10.03 -13.51 10.12
CA GLY A 53 -9.51 -12.17 10.41
C GLY A 53 -8.03 -12.02 10.07
N SER A 54 -7.20 -12.99 10.43
CA SER A 54 -5.75 -12.94 10.17
C SER A 54 -5.42 -12.99 8.66
N LYS A 55 -6.20 -13.73 7.87
CA LYS A 55 -6.04 -13.75 6.40
C LYS A 55 -6.40 -12.41 5.77
N ARG A 56 -7.48 -11.76 6.27
CA ARG A 56 -7.87 -10.42 5.83
C ARG A 56 -6.80 -9.38 6.15
N GLU A 57 -6.24 -9.41 7.35
CA GLU A 57 -5.14 -8.51 7.73
C GLU A 57 -3.86 -8.75 6.90
N ALA A 58 -3.50 -10.00 6.65
CA ALA A 58 -2.35 -10.33 5.81
C ALA A 58 -2.54 -9.86 4.37
N ASN A 59 -3.74 -9.99 3.81
CA ASN A 59 -4.06 -9.47 2.48
C ASN A 59 -4.02 -7.95 2.43
N VAL A 60 -4.59 -7.26 3.42
CA VAL A 60 -4.52 -5.79 3.53
C VAL A 60 -3.07 -5.31 3.66
N ARG A 61 -2.21 -6.02 4.40
CA ARG A 61 -0.78 -5.70 4.49
C ARG A 61 -0.07 -5.87 3.15
N LYS A 62 -0.35 -6.95 2.40
CA LYS A 62 0.19 -7.20 1.06
C LYS A 62 -0.27 -6.12 0.07
N GLU A 63 -1.55 -5.78 0.06
CA GLU A 63 -2.10 -4.71 -0.79
C GLU A 63 -1.44 -3.37 -0.50
N LYS A 64 -1.32 -2.98 0.78
CA LYS A 64 -0.62 -1.76 1.18
C LYS A 64 0.86 -1.77 0.76
N ALA A 65 1.54 -2.91 0.85
CA ALA A 65 2.94 -3.04 0.42
C ALA A 65 3.06 -2.92 -1.11
N ASN A 66 2.15 -3.52 -1.87
CA ASN A 66 2.11 -3.41 -3.34
C ASN A 66 1.82 -1.98 -3.78
N ALA A 67 0.84 -1.30 -3.18
CA ALA A 67 0.54 0.10 -3.45
C ALA A 67 1.74 1.02 -3.15
N ARG A 68 2.47 0.79 -2.04
CA ARG A 68 3.70 1.53 -1.74
C ARG A 68 4.80 1.28 -2.78
N LYS A 69 4.94 0.04 -3.26
CA LYS A 69 5.92 -0.32 -4.30
C LYS A 69 5.57 0.35 -5.63
N ALA A 70 4.31 0.33 -6.04
CA ALA A 70 3.82 0.99 -7.25
C ALA A 70 4.05 2.51 -7.17
N LYS A 71 3.71 3.14 -6.04
CA LYS A 71 3.96 4.58 -5.81
C LYS A 71 5.44 4.95 -5.92
N ARG A 72 6.33 4.16 -5.32
CA ARG A 72 7.78 4.37 -5.42
C ARG A 72 8.30 4.19 -6.86
N ALA A 73 7.78 3.22 -7.60
CA ALA A 73 8.14 3.00 -9.00
C ALA A 73 7.72 4.18 -9.89
N ALA A 74 6.50 4.70 -9.70
CA ALA A 74 6.01 5.88 -10.39
C ALA A 74 6.84 7.12 -10.06
N GLU A 75 7.20 7.33 -8.78
CA GLU A 75 8.05 8.43 -8.35
C GLU A 75 9.43 8.35 -8.99
N LYS A 76 10.04 7.17 -9.02
CA LYS A 76 11.33 6.95 -9.71
C LYS A 76 11.23 7.24 -11.20
N LYS A 77 10.14 6.82 -11.86
CA LYS A 77 9.90 7.09 -13.29
C LYS A 77 9.72 8.59 -13.55
N MET A 78 9.02 9.32 -12.68
CA MET A 78 8.89 10.77 -12.78
C MET A 78 10.24 11.48 -12.63
N ILE A 79 11.05 11.09 -11.66
CA ILE A 79 12.38 11.68 -11.45
C ILE A 79 13.26 11.46 -12.69
N ALA A 80 13.38 10.24 -13.17
CA ALA A 80 14.17 9.92 -14.36
C ALA A 80 13.68 10.67 -15.61
N SER A 81 12.36 10.86 -15.75
CA SER A 81 11.78 11.63 -16.85
C SER A 81 12.18 13.09 -16.81
N VAL A 82 12.18 13.70 -15.64
CA VAL A 82 12.57 15.12 -15.46
C VAL A 82 14.06 15.31 -15.62
N GLU A 83 14.87 14.40 -15.10
CA GLU A 83 16.34 14.45 -15.25
C GLU A 83 16.77 14.41 -16.71
N ALA A 84 16.08 13.63 -17.53
CA ALA A 84 16.33 13.54 -18.97
C ALA A 84 15.96 14.81 -19.77
N ASN A 85 15.25 15.75 -19.16
CA ASN A 85 14.87 16.99 -19.84
C ASN A 85 15.99 18.03 -19.72
N GLU A 86 16.73 18.25 -20.81
CA GLU A 86 17.84 19.21 -20.88
C GLU A 86 17.40 20.67 -21.04
N GLU A 87 16.14 20.92 -21.41
CA GLU A 87 15.62 22.28 -21.63
C GLU A 87 15.31 23.04 -20.33
N LEU A 88 15.24 22.32 -19.19
CA LEU A 88 14.89 22.88 -17.90
C LEU A 88 16.14 22.98 -17.01
N THR A 89 16.24 24.08 -16.27
CA THR A 89 17.24 24.22 -15.22
C THR A 89 16.91 23.28 -14.04
N GLU A 90 17.92 22.92 -13.23
CA GLU A 90 17.74 22.05 -12.07
C GLU A 90 16.64 22.54 -11.11
N LYS A 91 16.58 23.86 -10.87
CA LYS A 91 15.54 24.44 -10.02
C LYS A 91 14.15 24.33 -10.65
N GLN A 92 14.03 24.45 -11.96
CA GLN A 92 12.77 24.26 -12.68
C GLN A 92 12.32 22.80 -12.66
N LYS A 93 13.25 21.86 -12.79
CA LYS A 93 13.02 20.42 -12.64
C LYS A 93 12.44 20.10 -11.25
N LEU A 94 13.09 20.60 -10.20
CA LEU A 94 12.61 20.45 -8.82
C LEU A 94 11.23 21.09 -8.61
N PHE A 95 11.00 22.29 -9.19
CA PHE A 95 9.71 22.93 -9.14
C PHE A 95 8.59 22.05 -9.74
N CYS A 96 8.81 21.49 -10.93
CA CYS A 96 7.85 20.59 -11.57
C CYS A 96 7.52 19.37 -10.70
N LEU A 97 8.54 18.73 -10.11
CA LEU A 97 8.37 17.58 -9.22
C LEU A 97 7.57 17.93 -7.96
N TYR A 98 7.88 19.07 -7.32
CA TYR A 98 7.13 19.51 -6.13
C TYR A 98 5.70 19.90 -6.48
N TYR A 99 5.51 20.58 -7.63
CA TYR A 99 4.18 21.00 -8.06
C TYR A 99 3.24 19.83 -8.35
N VAL A 100 3.69 18.79 -9.01
CA VAL A 100 2.87 17.59 -9.29
C VAL A 100 2.51 16.82 -8.00
N LYS A 101 3.29 16.99 -6.91
CA LYS A 101 2.99 16.39 -5.60
C LYS A 101 1.96 17.20 -4.81
N SER A 102 2.09 18.52 -4.79
CA SER A 102 1.33 19.43 -3.89
C SER A 102 0.22 20.21 -4.57
N PHE A 103 0.30 20.43 -5.89
CA PHE A 103 -0.53 21.33 -6.69
C PHE A 103 -0.55 22.78 -6.15
N ASN A 104 0.48 23.16 -5.41
CA ASN A 104 0.65 24.50 -4.85
C ASN A 104 1.92 25.13 -5.42
N ALA A 105 1.75 26.19 -6.25
CA ALA A 105 2.83 26.84 -6.94
C ALA A 105 3.80 27.53 -5.99
N THR A 106 3.28 28.31 -5.02
CA THR A 106 4.06 29.06 -4.05
C THR A 106 4.93 28.13 -3.20
N GLN A 107 4.36 27.07 -2.64
CA GLN A 107 5.10 26.09 -1.84
C GLN A 107 6.16 25.33 -2.65
N SER A 108 5.83 25.01 -3.91
CA SER A 108 6.75 24.31 -4.80
C SER A 108 7.92 25.18 -5.20
N TYR A 109 7.66 26.47 -5.46
CA TYR A 109 8.69 27.44 -5.77
C TYR A 109 9.61 27.69 -4.58
N LEU A 110 9.04 27.87 -3.40
CA LEU A 110 9.80 28.05 -2.16
C LEU A 110 10.76 26.87 -1.90
N LYS A 111 10.30 25.66 -2.09
CA LYS A 111 11.11 24.44 -1.91
C LYS A 111 12.19 24.26 -2.98
N ALA A 112 11.91 24.65 -4.23
CA ALA A 112 12.84 24.49 -5.34
C ALA A 112 13.93 25.57 -5.37
N TYR A 113 13.56 26.79 -5.01
CA TYR A 113 14.44 27.96 -5.13
C TYR A 113 15.05 28.40 -3.80
N GLY A 114 14.48 28.04 -2.66
CA GLY A 114 14.97 28.42 -1.33
C GLY A 114 14.87 29.93 -1.06
N CYS A 115 13.84 30.62 -1.61
CA CYS A 115 13.67 32.05 -1.51
C CYS A 115 12.71 32.48 -0.40
N ALA A 116 12.52 33.78 -0.18
CA ALA A 116 11.53 34.31 0.75
C ALA A 116 10.10 33.98 0.27
N TYR A 117 9.16 33.86 1.23
CA TYR A 117 7.76 33.54 0.91
C TYR A 117 7.11 34.58 -0.01
N SER A 118 7.40 35.88 0.20
CA SER A 118 6.88 36.96 -0.66
C SER A 118 7.29 36.78 -2.12
N THR A 119 8.54 36.43 -2.39
CA THR A 119 9.05 36.13 -3.73
C THR A 119 8.34 34.89 -4.31
N ALA A 120 8.22 33.82 -3.52
CA ALA A 120 7.56 32.59 -3.96
C ALA A 120 6.06 32.79 -4.28
N LEU A 121 5.40 33.72 -3.60
CA LEU A 121 3.99 34.04 -3.84
C LEU A 121 3.78 34.65 -5.23
N THR A 122 4.71 35.48 -5.69
CA THR A 122 4.66 36.15 -7.00
C THR A 122 5.19 35.25 -8.11
N GLU A 123 6.42 34.72 -7.90
CA GLU A 123 7.15 33.97 -8.92
C GLU A 123 6.61 32.55 -9.13
N GLY A 124 6.04 31.93 -8.10
CA GLY A 124 5.48 30.58 -8.19
C GLY A 124 4.39 30.47 -9.27
N PRO A 125 3.29 31.25 -9.20
CA PRO A 125 2.29 31.31 -10.27
C PRO A 125 2.84 31.75 -11.61
N ALA A 126 3.74 32.75 -11.64
CA ALA A 126 4.37 33.23 -12.87
C ALA A 126 5.19 32.12 -13.55
N THR A 127 5.88 31.27 -12.80
CA THR A 127 6.64 30.13 -13.34
C THR A 127 5.75 29.13 -14.06
N LEU A 128 4.49 28.95 -13.66
CA LEU A 128 3.52 28.08 -14.35
C LEU A 128 3.11 28.59 -15.74
N THR A 129 3.33 29.87 -16.05
CA THR A 129 3.02 30.42 -17.38
C THR A 129 4.06 30.05 -18.42
N ASN A 130 5.26 29.62 -17.99
CA ASN A 130 6.32 29.18 -18.90
C ASN A 130 5.89 27.93 -19.67
N PRO A 131 5.91 27.96 -21.01
CA PRO A 131 5.43 26.86 -21.84
C PRO A 131 6.22 25.55 -21.62
N ARG A 132 7.54 25.63 -21.43
CA ARG A 132 8.38 24.44 -21.16
C ARG A 132 8.01 23.76 -19.86
N ILE A 133 7.77 24.55 -18.82
CA ILE A 133 7.33 24.05 -17.52
C ILE A 133 5.93 23.44 -17.59
N ARG A 134 5.00 24.03 -18.34
CA ARG A 134 3.66 23.50 -18.56
C ARG A 134 3.67 22.12 -19.23
N VAL A 135 4.47 21.98 -20.28
CA VAL A 135 4.62 20.72 -21.01
C VAL A 135 5.16 19.63 -20.07
N GLU A 136 6.21 19.94 -19.32
CA GLU A 136 6.79 18.98 -18.36
C GLU A 136 5.82 18.60 -17.25
N ILE A 137 5.10 19.55 -16.68
CA ILE A 137 4.06 19.27 -15.68
C ILE A 137 2.95 18.35 -16.25
N GLN A 138 2.52 18.56 -17.49
CA GLN A 138 1.54 17.70 -18.13
C GLN A 138 2.08 16.27 -18.30
N ARG A 139 3.33 16.13 -18.75
CA ARG A 139 4.00 14.84 -18.88
C ARG A 139 4.09 14.09 -17.54
N LEU A 140 4.47 14.80 -16.48
CA LEU A 140 4.53 14.23 -15.13
C LEU A 140 3.16 13.84 -14.57
N LYS A 141 2.13 14.65 -14.84
CA LYS A 141 0.74 14.32 -14.48
C LYS A 141 0.27 13.04 -15.19
N GLU A 142 0.66 12.86 -16.46
CA GLU A 142 0.31 11.65 -17.20
C GLU A 142 0.99 10.39 -16.61
N ILE A 143 2.29 10.47 -16.26
CA ILE A 143 2.98 9.37 -15.58
C ILE A 143 2.29 9.03 -14.24
N LYS A 144 1.89 10.06 -13.48
CA LYS A 144 1.16 9.89 -12.23
C LYS A 144 -0.21 9.26 -12.45
N ARG A 145 -0.94 9.70 -13.47
CA ARG A 145 -2.26 9.18 -13.85
C ARG A 145 -2.17 7.70 -14.22
N GLN A 146 -1.22 7.31 -15.06
CA GLN A 146 -1.00 5.90 -15.42
C GLN A 146 -0.73 5.00 -14.22
N SER A 147 -0.03 5.51 -13.21
CA SER A 147 0.20 4.76 -11.96
C SER A 147 -1.03 4.66 -11.07
N LEU A 148 -1.98 5.60 -11.19
CA LEU A 148 -3.22 5.63 -10.42
C LEU A 148 -4.34 4.80 -11.09
N PHE A 149 -4.32 4.64 -12.42
CA PHE A 149 -5.35 3.87 -13.11
C PHE A 149 -5.35 2.39 -12.70
N ALA A 150 -4.19 1.80 -12.39
CA ALA A 150 -4.11 0.46 -11.83
C ALA A 150 -4.80 0.35 -10.46
N ASP A 151 -4.79 1.43 -9.66
CA ASP A 151 -5.47 1.48 -8.35
C ASP A 151 -6.97 1.81 -8.48
N VAL A 152 -7.37 2.54 -9.53
CA VAL A 152 -8.78 2.95 -9.74
C VAL A 152 -9.62 1.77 -10.20
N ASP A 153 -9.11 0.95 -11.11
CA ASP A 153 -9.80 -0.26 -11.58
C ASP A 153 -10.04 -1.24 -10.43
N ASP A 154 -9.04 -1.43 -9.56
CA ASP A 154 -9.17 -2.21 -8.33
C ASP A 154 -10.22 -1.62 -7.38
N LEU A 155 -10.30 -0.29 -7.27
CA LEU A 155 -11.28 0.39 -6.44
C LEU A 155 -12.70 0.25 -6.99
N VAL A 156 -12.87 0.42 -8.30
CA VAL A 156 -14.16 0.25 -9.00
C VAL A 156 -14.64 -1.20 -8.85
N GLU A 157 -13.76 -2.19 -9.05
CA GLU A 157 -14.10 -3.60 -8.85
C GLU A 157 -14.55 -3.89 -7.41
N LYS A 158 -13.84 -3.33 -6.42
CA LYS A 158 -14.23 -3.48 -5.00
C LYS A 158 -15.56 -2.80 -4.71
N GLN A 159 -15.81 -1.61 -5.25
CA GLN A 159 -17.10 -0.92 -5.10
C GLN A 159 -18.24 -1.69 -5.79
N MET A 160 -18.01 -2.24 -6.98
CA MET A 160 -18.99 -3.09 -7.65
C MET A 160 -19.32 -4.34 -6.83
N ARG A 161 -18.32 -5.00 -6.25
CA ARG A 161 -18.56 -6.15 -5.35
C ARG A 161 -19.41 -5.78 -4.14
N ILE A 162 -19.20 -4.59 -3.55
CA ILE A 162 -20.01 -4.12 -2.41
C ILE A 162 -21.41 -3.74 -2.86
N ALA A 163 -21.54 -3.07 -4.01
CA ALA A 163 -22.83 -2.59 -4.53
C ALA A 163 -23.75 -3.74 -5.00
N PHE A 164 -23.15 -4.83 -5.50
CA PHE A 164 -23.86 -6.01 -6.02
C PHE A 164 -23.74 -7.24 -5.11
N ALA A 165 -23.15 -7.09 -3.91
CA ALA A 165 -23.16 -8.15 -2.91
C ALA A 165 -24.59 -8.36 -2.42
N ASP A 166 -25.09 -9.56 -2.62
CA ASP A 166 -26.42 -9.94 -2.10
C ASP A 166 -26.31 -10.09 -0.58
N LEU A 167 -27.30 -9.54 0.15
CA LEU A 167 -27.35 -9.65 1.61
C LEU A 167 -27.39 -11.10 2.09
N SER A 168 -27.86 -12.02 1.22
CA SER A 168 -27.88 -13.46 1.48
C SER A 168 -26.48 -14.08 1.65
N ASP A 169 -25.41 -13.47 1.11
CA ASP A 169 -24.03 -13.94 1.29
C ASP A 169 -23.44 -13.61 2.67
N TYR A 170 -24.15 -12.84 3.49
CA TYR A 170 -23.72 -12.38 4.82
C TYR A 170 -24.54 -12.92 5.99
N ILE A 171 -25.62 -13.64 5.71
CA ILE A 171 -26.53 -14.21 6.72
C ILE A 171 -26.49 -15.73 6.55
N GLU A 172 -25.56 -16.40 7.24
CA GLU A 172 -25.64 -17.80 7.63
C GLU A 172 -26.06 -17.91 9.08
#